data_c2494d9c6fc11f441eb1b1c2153b9763
#
_entry.id   c2494d9c6fc11f441eb1b1c2153b9763
#
_cell.length_a   1.000
_cell.length_b   1.000
_cell.length_c   1.000
_cell.angle_alpha   90.00
_cell.angle_beta   90.00
_cell.angle_gamma   90.00
#
_symmetry.space_group_name_H-M   'P 1'
#
loop_
_entity.id
_entity.type
_entity.pdbx_description
1 polymer ?
#
loop_
_entity_poly.entity_id
_entity_poly.type
_entity_poly.pdbx_seq_one_letter_code
_entity_poly.pdbx_strand_id
1 'polypeptide(L)'
;MNSDTLIDTAKKLERKGAKGILVTGGCNSSGKVPVTGMSDAINIIKETTDLTVIAHTGFITPEEAYILKDSGLDGIGFDVVGDMNTAKRVYGLDVDESDYVSSLDALSNSGIMLFPHICVGLDGGRMKGELRALEMIKGHKVTTVVITGLMPVAGTKFSEIKPDPIDFARVITEAVEMFPETPITLGCARSSGRDRELIDHLAIESGVENIAIPTQYAVRYGANHGYEMEYYGTCCGLPPSKYTRIPQPGVGY
;
A
#
# COMPACT_ATOMS: atom_id res chain seq x y z
N MET A 1 20.06 -5.18 4.57
CA MET A 1 20.53 -3.81 4.88
C MET A 1 20.70 -3.77 6.38
N ASN A 2 21.76 -3.17 6.92
CA ASN A 2 21.91 -2.93 8.37
C ASN A 2 21.47 -1.49 8.72
N SER A 3 21.39 -1.19 10.01
CA SER A 3 20.93 0.11 10.53
C SER A 3 21.72 1.29 9.99
N ASP A 4 23.06 1.21 9.99
CA ASP A 4 23.92 2.30 9.50
C ASP A 4 23.67 2.61 8.02
N THR A 5 23.57 1.55 7.21
CA THR A 5 23.25 1.68 5.78
C THR A 5 21.88 2.32 5.55
N LEU A 6 20.88 1.99 6.39
CA LEU A 6 19.54 2.58 6.31
C LEU A 6 19.59 4.08 6.62
N ILE A 7 20.27 4.48 7.69
CA ILE A 7 20.43 5.88 8.09
C ILE A 7 21.15 6.68 7.00
N ASP A 8 22.28 6.18 6.51
CA ASP A 8 23.05 6.86 5.46
C ASP A 8 22.26 7.00 4.16
N THR A 9 21.49 5.97 3.80
CA THR A 9 20.63 5.99 2.61
C THR A 9 19.51 7.03 2.77
N ALA A 10 18.85 7.08 3.91
CA ALA A 10 17.80 8.05 4.22
C ALA A 10 18.32 9.50 4.08
N LYS A 11 19.43 9.81 4.73
CA LYS A 11 20.08 11.13 4.63
C LYS A 11 20.49 11.49 3.20
N LYS A 12 20.97 10.51 2.43
CA LYS A 12 21.32 10.71 1.01
C LYS A 12 20.08 10.99 0.15
N LEU A 13 18.97 10.29 0.40
CA LEU A 13 17.71 10.50 -0.31
C LEU A 13 17.11 11.86 0.00
N GLU A 14 17.12 12.28 1.28
CA GLU A 14 16.66 13.61 1.68
C GLU A 14 17.44 14.73 0.97
N ARG A 15 18.78 14.63 0.95
CA ARG A 15 19.63 15.60 0.20
C ARG A 15 19.32 15.64 -1.30
N LYS A 16 18.74 14.58 -1.86
CA LYS A 16 18.25 14.52 -3.24
C LYS A 16 16.81 15.02 -3.41
N GLY A 17 16.18 15.49 -2.33
CA GLY A 17 14.83 16.05 -2.34
C GLY A 17 13.72 15.06 -2.02
N ALA A 18 14.03 13.82 -1.62
CA ALA A 18 13.01 12.88 -1.16
C ALA A 18 12.25 13.46 0.04
N LYS A 19 10.94 13.19 0.10
CA LYS A 19 10.05 13.60 1.19
C LYS A 19 9.68 12.47 2.12
N GLY A 20 9.95 11.24 1.71
CA GLY A 20 9.70 10.06 2.52
C GLY A 20 10.45 8.84 1.99
N ILE A 21 10.48 7.82 2.81
CA ILE A 21 11.07 6.51 2.49
C ILE A 21 10.14 5.38 2.93
N LEU A 22 10.18 4.28 2.19
CA LEU A 22 9.53 3.02 2.56
C LEU A 22 10.59 2.04 3.03
N VAL A 23 10.48 1.58 4.27
CA VAL A 23 11.28 0.47 4.82
C VAL A 23 10.50 -0.83 4.62
N THR A 24 11.05 -1.71 3.80
CA THR A 24 10.40 -2.99 3.48
C THR A 24 11.44 -4.08 3.20
N GLY A 25 10.99 -5.31 3.10
CA GLY A 25 11.83 -6.47 2.80
C GLY A 25 10.99 -7.72 2.59
N GLY A 26 11.66 -8.86 2.40
CA GLY A 26 10.99 -10.15 2.38
C GLY A 26 10.48 -10.53 3.78
N CYS A 27 9.33 -11.19 3.85
CA CYS A 27 8.85 -11.78 5.09
C CYS A 27 9.57 -13.11 5.39
N ASN A 28 9.63 -13.45 6.67
CA ASN A 28 10.07 -14.77 7.13
C ASN A 28 8.95 -15.83 6.95
N SER A 29 9.21 -17.07 7.39
CA SER A 29 8.24 -18.18 7.31
C SER A 29 6.95 -17.97 8.13
N SER A 30 6.95 -17.03 9.08
CA SER A 30 5.74 -16.62 9.82
C SER A 30 5.06 -15.38 9.24
N GLY A 31 5.43 -14.93 8.04
CA GLY A 31 4.83 -13.78 7.37
C GLY A 31 5.24 -12.41 7.96
N LYS A 32 6.25 -12.36 8.84
CA LYS A 32 6.76 -11.11 9.43
C LYS A 32 7.90 -10.52 8.60
N VAL A 33 7.86 -9.22 8.35
CA VAL A 33 9.02 -8.45 7.87
C VAL A 33 9.73 -7.87 9.11
N PRO A 34 11.04 -8.12 9.32
CA PRO A 34 11.72 -7.81 10.58
C PRO A 34 12.06 -6.31 10.74
N VAL A 35 11.05 -5.44 10.58
CA VAL A 35 11.22 -3.98 10.65
C VAL A 35 11.48 -3.50 12.08
N THR A 36 10.95 -4.19 13.08
CA THR A 36 11.20 -3.88 14.50
C THR A 36 12.69 -3.88 14.86
N GLY A 37 13.50 -4.71 14.19
CA GLY A 37 14.95 -4.69 14.33
C GLY A 37 15.64 -3.43 13.77
N MET A 38 14.88 -2.53 13.14
CA MET A 38 15.36 -1.25 12.61
C MET A 38 14.81 -0.05 13.40
N SER A 39 14.13 -0.26 14.54
CA SER A 39 13.51 0.80 15.34
C SER A 39 14.48 1.92 15.73
N ASP A 40 15.70 1.57 16.18
CA ASP A 40 16.72 2.56 16.52
C ASP A 40 17.16 3.39 15.30
N ALA A 41 17.31 2.74 14.15
CA ALA A 41 17.65 3.44 12.90
C ALA A 41 16.52 4.35 12.45
N ILE A 42 15.27 3.92 12.57
CA ILE A 42 14.08 4.74 12.28
C ILE A 42 14.06 5.96 13.20
N ASN A 43 14.28 5.78 14.49
CA ASN A 43 14.35 6.89 15.46
C ASN A 43 15.43 7.91 15.07
N ILE A 44 16.67 7.46 14.78
CA ILE A 44 17.75 8.35 14.32
C ILE A 44 17.38 9.09 13.04
N ILE A 45 16.73 8.43 12.09
CA ILE A 45 16.26 9.07 10.85
C ILE A 45 15.24 10.16 11.18
N LYS A 46 14.29 9.89 12.05
CA LYS A 46 13.26 10.87 12.46
C LYS A 46 13.84 12.04 13.22
N GLU A 47 14.89 11.85 14.01
CA GLU A 47 15.59 12.93 14.72
C GLU A 47 16.49 13.77 13.84
N THR A 48 17.01 13.21 12.73
CA THR A 48 18.06 13.84 11.92
C THR A 48 17.62 14.22 10.50
N THR A 49 16.36 13.96 10.14
CA THR A 49 15.79 14.28 8.83
C THR A 49 14.32 14.69 8.95
N ASP A 50 13.80 15.38 7.93
CA ASP A 50 12.36 15.70 7.80
C ASP A 50 11.58 14.63 7.03
N LEU A 51 12.16 13.43 6.83
CA LEU A 51 11.55 12.37 6.05
C LEU A 51 10.32 11.79 6.77
N THR A 52 9.28 11.55 6.00
CA THR A 52 8.23 10.62 6.39
C THR A 52 8.74 9.19 6.23
N VAL A 53 8.66 8.39 7.29
CA VAL A 53 9.11 7.00 7.27
C VAL A 53 7.92 6.08 7.40
N ILE A 54 7.71 5.24 6.40
CA ILE A 54 6.67 4.20 6.43
C ILE A 54 7.30 2.82 6.27
N ALA A 55 6.58 1.78 6.69
CA ALA A 55 7.06 0.41 6.58
C ALA A 55 5.98 -0.57 6.14
N HIS A 56 6.40 -1.71 5.57
CA HIS A 56 5.57 -2.91 5.49
C HIS A 56 6.07 -3.90 6.53
N THR A 57 5.19 -4.39 7.40
CA THR A 57 5.57 -5.21 8.55
C THR A 57 5.22 -6.68 8.41
N GLY A 58 4.25 -7.03 7.55
CA GLY A 58 3.58 -8.32 7.64
C GLY A 58 2.88 -8.47 9.00
N PHE A 59 2.70 -9.70 9.47
CA PHE A 59 2.07 -9.95 10.77
C PHE A 59 2.87 -9.33 11.92
N ILE A 60 2.15 -8.79 12.90
CA ILE A 60 2.76 -8.01 13.99
C ILE A 60 2.00 -8.21 15.29
N THR A 61 2.70 -8.18 16.41
CA THR A 61 2.09 -8.18 17.75
C THR A 61 1.85 -6.75 18.25
N PRO A 62 1.00 -6.57 19.28
CA PRO A 62 0.81 -5.25 19.91
C PRO A 62 2.12 -4.63 20.40
N GLU A 63 3.00 -5.42 21.02
CA GLU A 63 4.30 -4.95 21.51
C GLU A 63 5.19 -4.45 20.38
N GLU A 64 5.24 -5.20 19.27
CA GLU A 64 6.00 -4.81 18.07
C GLU A 64 5.44 -3.52 17.45
N ALA A 65 4.12 -3.36 17.40
CA ALA A 65 3.48 -2.14 16.92
C ALA A 65 3.82 -0.92 17.79
N TYR A 66 3.85 -1.07 19.11
CA TYR A 66 4.28 -0.01 20.02
C TYR A 66 5.77 0.33 19.88
N ILE A 67 6.66 -0.65 19.70
CA ILE A 67 8.08 -0.40 19.42
C ILE A 67 8.24 0.47 18.17
N LEU A 68 7.51 0.17 17.10
CA LEU A 68 7.54 0.97 15.88
C LEU A 68 6.92 2.36 16.07
N LYS A 69 5.87 2.48 16.88
CA LYS A 69 5.29 3.78 17.25
C LYS A 69 6.31 4.64 17.98
N ASP A 70 6.97 4.09 18.98
CA ASP A 70 7.95 4.80 19.80
C ASP A 70 9.19 5.20 19.00
N SER A 71 9.55 4.44 17.95
CA SER A 71 10.63 4.82 17.03
C SER A 71 10.28 6.02 16.13
N GLY A 72 9.05 6.54 16.18
CA GLY A 72 8.59 7.65 15.36
C GLY A 72 8.16 7.24 13.94
N LEU A 73 7.93 5.95 13.69
CA LEU A 73 7.40 5.48 12.40
C LEU A 73 6.06 6.16 12.09
N ASP A 74 5.93 6.75 10.91
CA ASP A 74 4.74 7.53 10.54
C ASP A 74 3.57 6.65 10.09
N GLY A 75 3.84 5.54 9.40
CA GLY A 75 2.77 4.72 8.87
C GLY A 75 3.18 3.30 8.49
N ILE A 76 2.21 2.40 8.45
CA ILE A 76 2.40 0.99 8.16
C ILE A 76 1.46 0.54 7.05
N GLY A 77 2.04 -0.06 6.00
CA GLY A 77 1.33 -0.87 5.03
C GLY A 77 1.20 -2.31 5.54
N PHE A 78 0.01 -2.88 5.41
CA PHE A 78 -0.27 -4.25 5.80
C PHE A 78 -1.09 -4.96 4.72
N ASP A 79 -0.51 -5.99 4.11
CA ASP A 79 -1.19 -6.77 3.07
C ASP A 79 -2.23 -7.70 3.71
N VAL A 80 -3.49 -7.56 3.33
CA VAL A 80 -4.60 -8.37 3.85
C VAL A 80 -5.08 -9.33 2.76
N VAL A 81 -5.03 -10.62 3.05
CA VAL A 81 -5.48 -11.69 2.15
C VAL A 81 -6.70 -12.37 2.74
N GLY A 82 -7.84 -12.28 2.06
CA GLY A 82 -9.11 -12.83 2.58
C GLY A 82 -9.37 -14.29 2.20
N ASP A 83 -8.47 -14.95 1.45
CA ASP A 83 -8.54 -16.39 1.17
C ASP A 83 -7.27 -17.10 1.66
N MET A 84 -7.40 -17.90 2.72
CA MET A 84 -6.29 -18.58 3.37
C MET A 84 -5.60 -19.60 2.46
N ASN A 85 -6.33 -20.22 1.54
CA ASN A 85 -5.73 -21.11 0.54
C ASN A 85 -4.82 -20.34 -0.43
N THR A 86 -5.19 -19.11 -0.76
CA THR A 86 -4.35 -18.21 -1.55
C THR A 86 -3.11 -17.79 -0.76
N ALA A 87 -3.24 -17.41 0.52
CA ALA A 87 -2.11 -17.09 1.39
C ALA A 87 -1.11 -18.26 1.46
N LYS A 88 -1.60 -19.47 1.67
CA LYS A 88 -0.77 -20.68 1.69
C LYS A 88 -0.09 -20.98 0.35
N ARG A 89 -0.82 -20.86 -0.76
CA ARG A 89 -0.29 -21.18 -2.08
C ARG A 89 0.71 -20.15 -2.60
N VAL A 90 0.46 -18.86 -2.36
CA VAL A 90 1.26 -17.76 -2.91
C VAL A 90 2.45 -17.41 -2.02
N TYR A 91 2.21 -17.29 -0.72
CA TYR A 91 3.23 -16.89 0.25
C TYR A 91 3.83 -18.05 1.05
N GLY A 92 3.24 -19.25 0.98
CA GLY A 92 3.65 -20.40 1.79
C GLY A 92 3.26 -20.27 3.26
N LEU A 93 2.35 -19.37 3.60
CA LEU A 93 1.90 -19.09 4.95
C LEU A 93 0.79 -20.05 5.38
N ASP A 94 0.98 -20.69 6.51
CA ASP A 94 -0.04 -21.53 7.17
C ASP A 94 -0.67 -20.71 8.30
N VAL A 95 -1.57 -19.84 7.91
CA VAL A 95 -2.24 -18.83 8.76
C VAL A 95 -3.74 -18.91 8.59
N ASP A 96 -4.47 -18.37 9.54
CA ASP A 96 -5.91 -18.21 9.46
C ASP A 96 -6.34 -16.74 9.49
N GLU A 97 -7.64 -16.51 9.40
CA GLU A 97 -8.21 -15.16 9.38
C GLU A 97 -7.94 -14.40 10.68
N SER A 98 -7.88 -15.10 11.81
CA SER A 98 -7.63 -14.49 13.13
C SER A 98 -6.23 -13.89 13.23
N ASP A 99 -5.24 -14.40 12.48
CA ASP A 99 -3.89 -13.84 12.43
C ASP A 99 -3.90 -12.46 11.78
N TYR A 100 -4.67 -12.31 10.68
CA TYR A 100 -4.86 -11.00 10.02
C TYR A 100 -5.61 -10.02 10.92
N VAL A 101 -6.72 -10.45 11.52
CA VAL A 101 -7.53 -9.61 12.42
C VAL A 101 -6.70 -9.18 13.63
N SER A 102 -5.95 -10.09 14.26
CA SER A 102 -5.07 -9.75 15.39
C SER A 102 -4.01 -8.71 15.03
N SER A 103 -3.44 -8.80 13.81
CA SER A 103 -2.48 -7.80 13.34
C SER A 103 -3.15 -6.46 13.03
N LEU A 104 -4.35 -6.47 12.44
CA LEU A 104 -5.16 -5.25 12.21
C LEU A 104 -5.52 -4.57 13.54
N ASP A 105 -5.93 -5.35 14.56
CA ASP A 105 -6.19 -4.85 15.90
C ASP A 105 -4.94 -4.19 16.52
N ALA A 106 -3.80 -4.87 16.47
CA ALA A 106 -2.54 -4.36 16.99
C ALA A 106 -2.16 -3.03 16.33
N LEU A 107 -2.24 -2.96 15.00
CA LEU A 107 -1.90 -1.77 14.21
C LEU A 107 -2.90 -0.63 14.43
N SER A 108 -4.19 -0.91 14.36
CA SER A 108 -5.26 0.08 14.56
C SER A 108 -5.19 0.72 15.95
N ASN A 109 -4.84 -0.05 16.99
CA ASN A 109 -4.71 0.43 18.36
C ASN A 109 -3.37 1.12 18.65
N SER A 110 -2.35 0.95 17.84
CA SER A 110 -1.03 1.58 18.04
C SER A 110 -1.03 3.10 17.84
N GLY A 111 -1.99 3.63 17.09
CA GLY A 111 -2.04 5.04 16.69
C GLY A 111 -1.03 5.42 15.60
N ILE A 112 -0.39 4.45 14.93
CA ILE A 112 0.35 4.66 13.68
C ILE A 112 -0.68 4.76 12.53
N MET A 113 -0.38 5.53 11.48
CA MET A 113 -1.22 5.52 10.28
C MET A 113 -1.20 4.13 9.65
N LEU A 114 -2.37 3.55 9.45
CA LEU A 114 -2.55 2.20 8.90
C LEU A 114 -3.09 2.26 7.47
N PHE A 115 -2.41 1.56 6.55
CA PHE A 115 -2.76 1.46 5.14
C PHE A 115 -2.93 -0.01 4.76
N PRO A 116 -4.08 -0.64 4.99
CA PRO A 116 -4.32 -2.00 4.51
C PRO A 116 -4.24 -2.04 2.99
N HIS A 117 -3.51 -3.05 2.47
CA HIS A 117 -3.38 -3.30 1.05
C HIS A 117 -4.14 -4.56 0.66
N ILE A 118 -4.90 -4.48 -0.43
CA ILE A 118 -5.58 -5.62 -1.04
C ILE A 118 -5.04 -5.80 -2.45
N CYS A 119 -4.55 -7.00 -2.76
CA CYS A 119 -3.97 -7.33 -4.06
C CYS A 119 -5.00 -8.06 -4.93
N VAL A 120 -5.58 -7.36 -5.89
CA VAL A 120 -6.53 -7.93 -6.86
C VAL A 120 -5.85 -8.98 -7.74
N GLY A 121 -6.49 -10.13 -7.86
CA GLY A 121 -6.03 -11.23 -8.68
C GLY A 121 -4.86 -12.01 -8.09
N LEU A 122 -4.60 -11.92 -6.78
CA LEU A 122 -3.51 -12.64 -6.11
C LEU A 122 -3.60 -14.16 -6.31
N ASP A 123 -4.81 -14.71 -6.48
CA ASP A 123 -5.05 -16.12 -6.81
C ASP A 123 -4.81 -16.44 -8.30
N GLY A 124 -3.61 -16.16 -8.79
CA GLY A 124 -3.27 -16.47 -10.19
C GLY A 124 -4.12 -15.71 -11.21
N GLY A 125 -4.33 -14.42 -10.98
CA GLY A 125 -5.11 -13.51 -11.83
C GLY A 125 -6.60 -13.48 -11.54
N ARG A 126 -7.11 -14.36 -10.68
CA ARG A 126 -8.55 -14.47 -10.36
C ARG A 126 -8.88 -13.73 -9.09
N MET A 127 -10.01 -13.04 -9.06
CA MET A 127 -10.58 -12.46 -7.86
C MET A 127 -11.02 -13.59 -6.90
N LYS A 128 -10.38 -13.65 -5.72
CA LYS A 128 -10.69 -14.63 -4.70
C LYS A 128 -10.20 -14.16 -3.33
N GLY A 129 -11.14 -13.75 -2.48
CA GLY A 129 -10.86 -13.29 -1.12
C GLY A 129 -10.75 -11.77 -0.97
N GLU A 130 -10.69 -10.98 -2.04
CA GLU A 130 -10.56 -9.52 -1.97
C GLU A 130 -11.70 -8.87 -1.19
N LEU A 131 -12.95 -9.28 -1.44
CA LEU A 131 -14.11 -8.77 -0.69
C LEU A 131 -14.07 -9.21 0.77
N ARG A 132 -13.62 -10.45 1.05
CA ARG A 132 -13.41 -10.90 2.43
C ARG A 132 -12.32 -10.08 3.14
N ALA A 133 -11.26 -9.70 2.43
CA ALA A 133 -10.23 -8.81 2.98
C ALA A 133 -10.81 -7.45 3.37
N LEU A 134 -11.71 -6.86 2.57
CA LEU A 134 -12.43 -5.64 2.93
C LEU A 134 -13.26 -5.82 4.21
N GLU A 135 -13.99 -6.93 4.34
CA GLU A 135 -14.75 -7.24 5.56
C GLU A 135 -13.86 -7.36 6.80
N MET A 136 -12.67 -7.97 6.68
CA MET A 136 -11.71 -8.08 7.77
C MET A 136 -11.17 -6.71 8.20
N ILE A 137 -10.98 -5.79 7.26
CA ILE A 137 -10.52 -4.41 7.53
C ILE A 137 -11.63 -3.59 8.20
N LYS A 138 -12.89 -3.89 7.90
CA LYS A 138 -14.05 -3.15 8.42
C LYS A 138 -14.07 -3.14 9.94
N GLY A 139 -14.27 -1.97 10.51
CA GLY A 139 -14.31 -1.78 11.97
C GLY A 139 -12.96 -1.41 12.58
N HIS A 140 -11.86 -1.49 11.83
CA HIS A 140 -10.56 -0.99 12.26
C HIS A 140 -10.35 0.47 11.84
N LYS A 141 -9.62 1.22 12.66
CA LYS A 141 -9.24 2.59 12.32
C LYS A 141 -8.11 2.57 11.30
N VAL A 142 -8.44 2.87 10.05
CA VAL A 142 -7.49 2.90 8.93
C VAL A 142 -7.41 4.31 8.32
N THR A 143 -6.26 4.65 7.75
CA THR A 143 -6.02 5.96 7.14
C THR A 143 -6.48 6.00 5.70
N THR A 144 -6.27 4.93 4.96
CA THR A 144 -6.74 4.71 3.60
C THR A 144 -6.74 3.21 3.31
N VAL A 145 -7.61 2.73 2.45
CA VAL A 145 -7.55 1.36 1.91
C VAL A 145 -6.88 1.42 0.55
N VAL A 146 -5.81 0.65 0.37
CA VAL A 146 -5.02 0.65 -0.86
C VAL A 146 -5.32 -0.60 -1.69
N ILE A 147 -5.83 -0.39 -2.89
CA ILE A 147 -6.09 -1.47 -3.85
C ILE A 147 -4.92 -1.57 -4.82
N THR A 148 -4.24 -2.68 -4.80
CA THR A 148 -3.14 -3.04 -5.72
C THR A 148 -3.56 -4.20 -6.62
N GLY A 149 -2.69 -4.67 -7.47
CA GLY A 149 -2.95 -5.85 -8.28
C GLY A 149 -1.72 -6.69 -8.54
N LEU A 150 -1.95 -7.97 -8.77
CA LEU A 150 -0.88 -8.88 -9.15
C LEU A 150 -0.13 -8.33 -10.37
N MET A 151 1.17 -8.20 -10.22
CA MET A 151 2.06 -7.82 -11.32
C MET A 151 2.79 -9.05 -11.85
N PRO A 152 2.73 -9.32 -13.17
CA PRO A 152 3.54 -10.38 -13.75
C PRO A 152 5.02 -10.03 -13.63
N VAL A 153 5.80 -10.94 -13.04
CA VAL A 153 7.26 -10.79 -12.90
C VAL A 153 7.94 -11.92 -13.67
N ALA A 154 8.81 -11.55 -14.61
CA ALA A 154 9.54 -12.51 -15.42
C ALA A 154 10.31 -13.53 -14.55
N GLY A 155 10.27 -14.81 -14.94
CA GLY A 155 10.90 -15.89 -14.20
C GLY A 155 10.11 -16.43 -12.99
N THR A 156 8.94 -15.88 -12.70
CA THR A 156 8.03 -16.40 -11.66
C THR A 156 6.90 -17.25 -12.24
N LYS A 157 6.17 -17.97 -11.37
CA LYS A 157 4.96 -18.72 -11.76
C LYS A 157 3.85 -17.83 -12.33
N PHE A 158 3.91 -16.52 -12.05
CA PHE A 158 2.90 -15.54 -12.47
C PHE A 158 3.38 -14.62 -13.61
N SER A 159 4.48 -14.97 -14.28
CA SER A 159 5.09 -14.13 -15.34
C SER A 159 4.15 -13.75 -16.49
N GLU A 160 3.15 -14.58 -16.76
CA GLU A 160 2.18 -14.40 -17.85
C GLU A 160 0.77 -14.06 -17.34
N ILE A 161 0.58 -14.00 -16.01
CA ILE A 161 -0.74 -13.87 -15.39
C ILE A 161 -1.04 -12.42 -15.08
N LYS A 162 -2.21 -11.97 -15.51
CA LYS A 162 -2.73 -10.63 -15.21
C LYS A 162 -4.14 -10.73 -14.65
N PRO A 163 -4.47 -9.91 -13.64
CA PRO A 163 -5.86 -9.77 -13.19
C PRO A 163 -6.73 -9.11 -14.27
N ASP A 164 -8.02 -9.44 -14.25
CA ASP A 164 -9.00 -8.73 -15.08
C ASP A 164 -9.15 -7.27 -14.57
N PRO A 165 -9.03 -6.26 -15.44
CA PRO A 165 -9.29 -4.87 -15.05
C PRO A 165 -10.66 -4.62 -14.42
N ILE A 166 -11.69 -5.39 -14.78
CA ILE A 166 -13.04 -5.29 -14.22
C ILE A 166 -13.06 -5.70 -12.74
N ASP A 167 -12.21 -6.63 -12.33
CA ASP A 167 -12.12 -7.01 -10.91
C ASP A 167 -11.63 -5.86 -10.02
N PHE A 168 -10.79 -4.96 -10.56
CA PHE A 168 -10.42 -3.73 -9.84
C PHE A 168 -11.63 -2.82 -9.61
N ALA A 169 -12.46 -2.61 -10.64
CA ALA A 169 -13.67 -1.80 -10.49
C ALA A 169 -14.59 -2.38 -9.41
N ARG A 170 -14.79 -3.70 -9.41
CA ARG A 170 -15.61 -4.38 -8.40
C ARG A 170 -15.08 -4.17 -6.99
N VAL A 171 -13.78 -4.43 -6.77
CA VAL A 171 -13.16 -4.28 -5.45
C VAL A 171 -13.17 -2.82 -4.97
N ILE A 172 -12.91 -1.86 -5.87
CA ILE A 172 -12.94 -0.43 -5.54
C ILE A 172 -14.36 0.02 -5.20
N THR A 173 -15.37 -0.36 -5.98
CA THR A 173 -16.77 -0.02 -5.71
C THR A 173 -17.20 -0.52 -4.34
N GLU A 174 -16.95 -1.80 -4.03
CA GLU A 174 -17.23 -2.38 -2.72
C GLU A 174 -16.47 -1.67 -1.59
N ALA A 175 -15.21 -1.29 -1.83
CA ALA A 175 -14.42 -0.56 -0.85
C ALA A 175 -15.01 0.84 -0.60
N VAL A 176 -15.39 1.59 -1.63
CA VAL A 176 -16.03 2.91 -1.50
C VAL A 176 -17.35 2.82 -0.72
N GLU A 177 -18.17 1.81 -1.02
CA GLU A 177 -19.43 1.60 -0.29
C GLU A 177 -19.22 1.19 1.17
N MET A 178 -18.21 0.36 1.42
CA MET A 178 -17.93 -0.17 2.76
C MET A 178 -17.23 0.83 3.68
N PHE A 179 -16.47 1.78 3.11
CA PHE A 179 -15.64 2.75 3.83
C PHE A 179 -15.94 4.21 3.42
N PRO A 180 -17.18 4.70 3.64
CA PRO A 180 -17.60 6.01 3.13
C PRO A 180 -16.83 7.21 3.69
N GLU A 181 -16.15 7.03 4.84
CA GLU A 181 -15.35 8.08 5.49
C GLU A 181 -13.83 7.86 5.34
N THR A 182 -13.42 6.81 4.61
CA THR A 182 -12.00 6.46 4.46
C THR A 182 -11.61 6.50 3.00
N PRO A 183 -10.59 7.27 2.62
CA PRO A 183 -10.12 7.34 1.24
C PRO A 183 -9.76 5.96 0.67
N ILE A 184 -10.16 5.71 -0.57
CA ILE A 184 -9.74 4.54 -1.33
C ILE A 184 -8.67 4.97 -2.33
N THR A 185 -7.53 4.29 -2.29
CA THR A 185 -6.38 4.60 -3.13
C THR A 185 -6.07 3.46 -4.10
N LEU A 186 -5.97 3.74 -5.38
CA LEU A 186 -5.39 2.81 -6.35
C LEU A 186 -3.86 2.85 -6.21
N GLY A 187 -3.28 1.77 -5.69
CA GLY A 187 -1.85 1.64 -5.40
C GLY A 187 -0.97 1.58 -6.65
N CYS A 188 0.35 1.70 -6.45
CA CYS A 188 1.31 1.75 -7.55
C CYS A 188 1.52 0.40 -8.24
N ALA A 189 1.39 -0.72 -7.51
CA ALA A 189 1.52 -2.07 -8.04
C ALA A 189 0.24 -2.48 -8.77
N ARG A 190 0.28 -2.54 -10.09
CA ARG A 190 -0.78 -3.03 -10.99
C ARG A 190 -0.24 -3.27 -12.39
N SER A 191 -0.98 -3.96 -13.24
CA SER A 191 -0.61 -4.27 -14.62
C SER A 191 -0.04 -3.06 -15.39
N SER A 192 0.71 -3.30 -16.45
CA SER A 192 1.32 -2.27 -17.29
C SER A 192 0.59 -2.14 -18.64
N GLY A 193 0.95 -1.11 -19.43
CA GLY A 193 0.42 -0.89 -20.77
C GLY A 193 -1.09 -0.59 -20.78
N ARG A 194 -1.80 -1.13 -21.77
CA ARG A 194 -3.24 -0.87 -21.96
C ARG A 194 -4.11 -1.32 -20.79
N ASP A 195 -3.73 -2.42 -20.14
CA ASP A 195 -4.46 -2.88 -18.96
C ASP A 195 -4.39 -1.85 -17.83
N ARG A 196 -3.22 -1.19 -17.66
CA ARG A 196 -3.06 -0.12 -16.67
C ARG A 196 -3.94 1.09 -16.99
N GLU A 197 -4.01 1.50 -18.25
CA GLU A 197 -4.90 2.61 -18.66
C GLU A 197 -6.36 2.29 -18.36
N LEU A 198 -6.79 1.05 -18.65
CA LEU A 198 -8.16 0.60 -18.37
C LEU A 198 -8.42 0.51 -16.86
N ILE A 199 -7.49 -0.02 -16.07
CA ILE A 199 -7.61 -0.07 -14.61
C ILE A 199 -7.73 1.34 -14.03
N ASP A 200 -6.89 2.28 -14.45
CA ASP A 200 -6.92 3.67 -13.97
C ASP A 200 -8.27 4.34 -14.32
N HIS A 201 -8.76 4.12 -15.53
CA HIS A 201 -10.06 4.63 -15.97
C HIS A 201 -11.21 4.07 -15.13
N LEU A 202 -11.27 2.74 -15.00
CA LEU A 202 -12.31 2.08 -14.22
C LEU A 202 -12.25 2.47 -12.74
N ALA A 203 -11.06 2.69 -12.19
CA ALA A 203 -10.89 3.15 -10.81
C ALA A 203 -11.50 4.55 -10.60
N ILE A 204 -11.30 5.49 -11.55
CA ILE A 204 -11.93 6.81 -11.48
C ILE A 204 -13.45 6.68 -11.50
N GLU A 205 -14.01 5.88 -12.42
CA GLU A 205 -15.44 5.63 -12.52
C GLU A 205 -16.04 4.94 -11.28
N SER A 206 -15.22 4.14 -10.58
CA SER A 206 -15.62 3.45 -9.34
C SER A 206 -15.50 4.33 -8.09
N GLY A 207 -15.05 5.58 -8.22
CA GLY A 207 -15.00 6.53 -7.10
C GLY A 207 -13.71 6.52 -6.28
N VAL A 208 -12.59 6.04 -6.85
CA VAL A 208 -11.28 6.14 -6.16
C VAL A 208 -10.89 7.60 -5.96
N GLU A 209 -10.37 7.92 -4.77
CA GLU A 209 -9.96 9.30 -4.47
C GLU A 209 -8.50 9.59 -4.85
N ASN A 210 -7.65 8.59 -4.80
CA ASN A 210 -6.23 8.75 -5.11
C ASN A 210 -5.73 7.67 -6.07
N ILE A 211 -4.85 8.05 -6.99
CA ILE A 211 -4.19 7.11 -7.90
C ILE A 211 -2.68 7.32 -7.83
N ALA A 212 -1.96 6.31 -7.39
CA ALA A 212 -0.51 6.35 -7.39
C ALA A 212 0.04 6.17 -8.81
N ILE A 213 0.90 7.09 -9.23
CA ILE A 213 1.53 7.07 -10.57
C ILE A 213 0.49 6.86 -11.67
N PRO A 214 -0.47 7.80 -11.86
CA PRO A 214 -1.53 7.66 -12.86
C PRO A 214 -0.96 7.64 -14.27
N THR A 215 -1.65 6.97 -15.19
CA THR A 215 -1.33 7.03 -16.61
C THR A 215 -1.70 8.41 -17.18
N GLN A 216 -1.05 8.80 -18.28
CA GLN A 216 -1.41 10.02 -19.01
C GLN A 216 -2.85 9.97 -19.53
N TYR A 217 -3.36 8.76 -19.79
CA TYR A 217 -4.76 8.56 -20.15
C TYR A 217 -5.69 8.97 -19.00
N ALA A 218 -5.43 8.47 -17.78
CA ALA A 218 -6.22 8.81 -16.59
C ALA A 218 -6.20 10.32 -16.28
N VAL A 219 -5.03 10.95 -16.39
CA VAL A 219 -4.88 12.41 -16.21
C VAL A 219 -5.74 13.19 -17.22
N ARG A 220 -5.67 12.83 -18.50
CA ARG A 220 -6.51 13.48 -19.53
C ARG A 220 -7.99 13.20 -19.34
N TYR A 221 -8.32 11.97 -18.97
CA TYR A 221 -9.70 11.58 -18.71
C TYR A 221 -10.31 12.43 -17.58
N GLY A 222 -9.63 12.51 -16.44
CA GLY A 222 -10.07 13.32 -15.32
C GLY A 222 -10.26 14.80 -15.68
N ALA A 223 -9.29 15.40 -16.37
CA ALA A 223 -9.37 16.78 -16.81
C ALA A 223 -10.59 17.04 -17.74
N ASN A 224 -10.87 16.12 -18.67
CA ASN A 224 -11.98 16.25 -19.62
C ASN A 224 -13.36 16.03 -18.96
N HIS A 225 -13.41 15.37 -17.80
CA HIS A 225 -14.67 15.12 -17.06
C HIS A 225 -14.85 16.04 -15.85
N GLY A 226 -14.06 17.12 -15.76
CA GLY A 226 -14.23 18.17 -14.77
C GLY A 226 -13.69 17.83 -13.39
N TYR A 227 -12.85 16.81 -13.25
CA TYR A 227 -12.15 16.53 -12.00
C TYR A 227 -11.04 17.56 -11.75
N GLU A 228 -11.04 18.14 -10.57
CA GLU A 228 -9.92 18.94 -10.08
C GLU A 228 -8.82 18.01 -9.55
N MET A 229 -7.66 18.01 -10.20
CA MET A 229 -6.58 17.11 -9.87
C MET A 229 -5.46 17.81 -9.12
N GLU A 230 -5.04 17.21 -8.02
CA GLU A 230 -3.90 17.64 -7.22
C GLU A 230 -2.79 16.60 -7.29
N TYR A 231 -1.55 17.05 -7.29
CA TYR A 231 -0.37 16.19 -7.40
C TYR A 231 0.46 16.26 -6.13
N TYR A 232 0.88 15.10 -5.61
CA TYR A 232 1.67 14.98 -4.38
C TYR A 232 2.85 14.05 -4.60
N GLY A 233 4.03 14.46 -4.13
CA GLY A 233 5.23 13.61 -4.15
C GLY A 233 5.26 12.66 -2.96
N THR A 234 4.33 11.69 -2.92
CA THR A 234 4.12 10.82 -1.77
C THR A 234 3.88 9.36 -2.15
N CYS A 235 3.87 8.48 -1.16
CA CYS A 235 3.47 7.08 -1.32
C CYS A 235 1.94 6.94 -1.31
N CYS A 236 1.43 5.86 -1.96
CA CYS A 236 0.01 5.58 -2.09
C CYS A 236 -0.77 5.43 -0.77
N GLY A 237 -0.10 5.10 0.34
CA GLY A 237 -0.75 4.95 1.65
C GLY A 237 -0.89 6.25 2.44
N LEU A 238 -0.24 7.32 2.02
CA LEU A 238 -0.14 8.53 2.84
C LEU A 238 -1.17 9.60 2.43
N PRO A 239 -1.89 10.21 3.39
CA PRO A 239 -2.90 11.20 3.08
C PRO A 239 -2.29 12.48 2.53
N PRO A 240 -2.95 13.14 1.54
CA PRO A 240 -2.50 14.40 0.96
C PRO A 240 -2.21 15.50 1.98
N SER A 241 -2.94 15.54 3.09
CA SER A 241 -2.79 16.54 4.15
C SER A 241 -1.39 16.65 4.77
N LYS A 242 -0.55 15.61 4.59
CA LYS A 242 0.84 15.58 5.10
C LYS A 242 1.90 16.05 4.10
N TYR A 243 1.52 16.37 2.87
CA TYR A 243 2.49 16.64 1.80
C TYR A 243 2.26 17.96 1.11
N THR A 244 3.36 18.57 0.68
CA THR A 244 3.31 19.74 -0.20
C THR A 244 2.83 19.31 -1.59
N ARG A 245 1.86 20.03 -2.12
CA ARG A 245 1.49 19.90 -3.53
C ARG A 245 2.73 20.10 -4.40
N ILE A 246 2.87 19.26 -5.39
CA ILE A 246 3.89 19.42 -6.43
C ILE A 246 3.24 19.94 -7.71
N PRO A 247 3.95 20.67 -8.58
CA PRO A 247 3.47 20.97 -9.91
C PRO A 247 3.10 19.68 -10.64
N GLN A 248 2.11 19.76 -11.54
CA GLN A 248 1.80 18.63 -12.43
C GLN A 248 3.11 18.11 -13.02
N PRO A 249 3.43 16.81 -12.89
CA PRO A 249 4.62 16.26 -13.51
C PRO A 249 4.59 16.55 -15.00
N GLY A 250 5.62 17.18 -15.51
CA GLY A 250 5.71 17.52 -16.93
C GLY A 250 5.46 16.29 -17.80
N VAL A 251 4.77 16.48 -18.91
CA VAL A 251 4.49 15.44 -19.92
C VAL A 251 5.82 15.10 -20.60
N GLY A 252 6.62 14.29 -19.96
CA GLY A 252 7.93 13.92 -20.46
C GLY A 252 8.32 12.55 -19.93
N TYR A 253 7.83 11.52 -20.60
CA TYR A 253 8.48 10.20 -20.73
C TYR A 253 7.92 9.49 -21.95
#